data_ce11081a3878f97a02870ecb06723402
#
_entry.id   ce11081a3878f97a02870ecb06723402
#
_cell.length_a   1.000
_cell.length_b   1.000
_cell.length_c   1.000
_cell.angle_alpha   90.00
_cell.angle_beta   90.00
_cell.angle_gamma   90.00
#
_symmetry.space_group_name_H-M   'P 1'
#
loop_
_entity.id
_entity.type
_entity.pdbx_description
1 polymer ?
#
loop_
_entity_poly.entity_id
_entity_poly.type
_entity_poly.pdbx_seq_one_letter_code
_entity_poly.pdbx_strand_id
1 'polypeptide(L)'
;MLRGNLAPEGAVIKPPAADPALLVHTGKAVVFKDYNDLAERIDDPDLDVTPESVIVLQGAGPQGAPGMPEWGQLPIPKKLLAQGVRDMVRISDARMSGTSYGACVLHVAPESHIGGPLAFVRDGDLIELDVPGRRLNLLVSEEELERRRAEWAPPKPRFDRGYGMLYLKHVSQANVGCDFDFLGTEVQTGALGDPEIH
;
A
#
# COMPACT_ATOMS: atom_id res chain seq x y z
N MET A 1 -8.00 -10.24 5.42
CA MET A 1 -8.22 -9.38 4.22
C MET A 1 -9.20 -8.29 4.59
N LEU A 2 -8.90 -7.05 4.21
CA LEU A 2 -9.73 -5.87 4.43
C LEU A 2 -10.37 -5.46 3.10
N ARG A 3 -11.52 -4.78 3.17
CA ARG A 3 -12.20 -4.16 2.03
C ARG A 3 -12.83 -2.84 2.45
N GLY A 4 -13.16 -1.99 1.49
CA GLY A 4 -13.79 -0.70 1.71
C GLY A 4 -13.54 0.23 0.53
N ASN A 5 -13.97 1.48 0.65
CA ASN A 5 -13.77 2.44 -0.43
C ASN A 5 -12.28 2.76 -0.70
N LEU A 6 -11.39 2.54 0.29
CA LEU A 6 -9.95 2.70 0.11
C LEU A 6 -9.28 1.46 -0.50
N ALA A 7 -9.88 0.28 -0.36
CA ALA A 7 -9.38 -0.99 -0.88
C ALA A 7 -10.52 -1.85 -1.46
N PRO A 8 -11.16 -1.43 -2.56
CA PRO A 8 -12.33 -2.12 -3.10
C PRO A 8 -12.01 -3.55 -3.57
N GLU A 9 -10.83 -3.79 -4.06
CA GLU A 9 -10.36 -5.13 -4.47
C GLU A 9 -9.62 -5.87 -3.35
N GLY A 10 -9.34 -5.19 -2.25
CA GLY A 10 -8.80 -5.75 -1.03
C GLY A 10 -7.47 -5.17 -0.60
N ALA A 11 -7.15 -5.45 0.66
CA ALA A 11 -5.85 -5.19 1.28
C ALA A 11 -5.57 -6.26 2.33
N VAL A 12 -4.32 -6.39 2.74
CA VAL A 12 -3.87 -7.42 3.69
C VAL A 12 -3.26 -6.78 4.91
N ILE A 13 -3.66 -7.26 6.09
CA ILE A 13 -2.98 -6.99 7.36
C ILE A 13 -2.68 -8.31 8.06
N LYS A 14 -1.61 -8.33 8.86
CA LYS A 14 -1.21 -9.44 9.74
C LYS A 14 -1.55 -9.07 11.19
N PRO A 15 -2.78 -9.34 11.69
CA PRO A 15 -3.21 -8.86 13.01
C PRO A 15 -2.30 -9.26 14.17
N PRO A 16 -1.74 -10.51 14.21
CA PRO A 16 -0.86 -10.92 15.31
C PRO A 16 0.47 -10.14 15.40
N ALA A 17 0.82 -9.39 14.36
CA ALA A 17 2.04 -8.58 14.33
C ALA A 17 1.81 -7.12 14.74
N ALA A 18 0.55 -6.69 14.85
CA ALA A 18 0.14 -5.34 15.18
C ALA A 18 -0.13 -5.18 16.67
N ASP A 19 0.03 -3.95 17.18
CA ASP A 19 -0.52 -3.61 18.48
C ASP A 19 -2.04 -3.78 18.45
N PRO A 20 -2.64 -4.58 19.37
CA PRO A 20 -4.08 -4.80 19.41
C PRO A 20 -4.91 -3.51 19.49
N ALA A 21 -4.38 -2.45 20.12
CA ALA A 21 -5.05 -1.17 20.23
C ALA A 21 -5.25 -0.47 18.87
N LEU A 22 -4.44 -0.82 17.87
CA LEU A 22 -4.50 -0.24 16.52
C LEU A 22 -5.41 -1.04 15.54
N LEU A 23 -5.96 -2.18 15.97
CA LEU A 23 -6.82 -2.99 15.11
C LEU A 23 -8.20 -2.37 14.83
N VAL A 24 -8.59 -1.39 15.64
CA VAL A 24 -9.74 -0.49 15.38
C VAL A 24 -9.22 0.93 15.58
N HIS A 25 -9.04 1.67 14.50
CA HIS A 25 -8.37 2.95 14.54
C HIS A 25 -8.96 3.92 13.50
N THR A 26 -9.03 5.18 13.88
CA THR A 26 -9.32 6.28 12.94
C THR A 26 -8.30 7.38 13.16
N GLY A 27 -7.58 7.73 12.11
CA GLY A 27 -6.51 8.73 12.20
C GLY A 27 -6.37 9.58 10.94
N LYS A 28 -5.67 10.71 11.09
CA LYS A 28 -5.34 11.58 9.97
C LYS A 28 -4.21 11.00 9.14
N ALA A 29 -4.39 10.99 7.82
CA ALA A 29 -3.36 10.56 6.89
C ALA A 29 -2.18 11.53 6.87
N VAL A 30 -0.98 10.97 6.84
CA VAL A 30 0.28 11.64 6.47
C VAL A 30 0.79 10.92 5.22
N VAL A 31 0.74 11.60 4.08
CA VAL A 31 0.87 10.98 2.77
C VAL A 31 2.27 11.22 2.20
N PHE A 32 2.85 10.15 1.68
CA PHE A 32 4.08 10.14 0.91
C PHE A 32 3.78 9.59 -0.48
N LYS A 33 4.10 10.40 -1.50
CA LYS A 33 3.76 10.11 -2.91
C LYS A 33 4.59 8.99 -3.54
N ASP A 34 5.77 8.72 -2.97
CA ASP A 34 6.65 7.62 -3.33
C ASP A 34 7.68 7.37 -2.21
N TYR A 35 8.50 6.34 -2.38
CA TYR A 35 9.50 5.94 -1.39
C TYR A 35 10.61 6.99 -1.19
N ASN A 36 10.94 7.78 -2.21
CA ASN A 36 11.96 8.85 -2.07
C ASN A 36 11.41 9.99 -1.21
N ASP A 37 10.16 10.39 -1.45
CA ASP A 37 9.46 11.37 -0.63
C ASP A 37 9.35 10.91 0.83
N LEU A 38 9.06 9.62 1.04
CA LEU A 38 9.07 9.02 2.40
C LEU A 38 10.46 9.14 3.03
N ALA A 39 11.50 8.70 2.34
CA ALA A 39 12.87 8.69 2.86
C ALA A 39 13.39 10.09 3.19
N GLU A 40 12.96 11.09 2.43
CA GLU A 40 13.35 12.49 2.64
C GLU A 40 12.61 13.13 3.81
N ARG A 41 11.28 12.88 3.94
CA ARG A 41 10.40 13.64 4.85
C ARG A 41 10.06 12.95 6.15
N ILE A 42 10.17 11.63 6.26
CA ILE A 42 9.65 10.88 7.42
C ILE A 42 10.26 11.31 8.76
N ASP A 43 11.52 11.76 8.73
CA ASP A 43 12.25 12.19 9.92
C ASP A 43 12.35 13.74 10.04
N ASP A 44 11.64 14.49 9.19
CA ASP A 44 11.56 15.93 9.29
C ASP A 44 10.95 16.32 10.65
N PRO A 45 11.64 17.17 11.46
CA PRO A 45 11.12 17.63 12.74
C PRO A 45 9.80 18.38 12.61
N ASP A 46 9.57 19.06 11.47
CA ASP A 46 8.37 19.87 11.21
C ASP A 46 7.23 19.06 10.57
N LEU A 47 7.44 17.77 10.26
CA LEU A 47 6.38 16.91 9.74
C LEU A 47 5.21 16.87 10.74
N ASP A 48 4.01 17.23 10.31
CA ASP A 48 2.79 17.17 11.14
C ASP A 48 2.32 15.71 11.29
N VAL A 49 2.90 15.03 12.27
CA VAL A 49 2.62 13.62 12.56
C VAL A 49 2.50 13.39 14.08
N THR A 50 1.47 12.65 14.47
CA THR A 50 1.21 12.24 15.85
C THR A 50 1.15 10.72 15.96
N PRO A 51 1.16 10.12 17.18
CA PRO A 51 0.99 8.67 17.33
C PRO A 51 -0.30 8.11 16.73
N GLU A 52 -1.34 8.94 16.62
CA GLU A 52 -2.65 8.59 16.08
C GLU A 52 -2.72 8.76 14.55
N SER A 53 -1.70 9.34 13.93
CA SER A 53 -1.67 9.51 12.47
C SER A 53 -1.59 8.17 11.75
N VAL A 54 -2.11 8.14 10.52
CA VAL A 54 -1.99 7.02 9.59
C VAL A 54 -0.96 7.36 8.52
N ILE A 55 0.16 6.64 8.50
CA ILE A 55 1.18 6.84 7.48
C ILE A 55 0.76 6.16 6.20
N VAL A 56 0.74 6.89 5.09
CA VAL A 56 0.32 6.40 3.77
C VAL A 56 1.46 6.54 2.78
N LEU A 57 1.88 5.42 2.18
CA LEU A 57 2.82 5.40 1.06
C LEU A 57 2.09 5.02 -0.23
N GLN A 58 2.15 5.90 -1.22
CA GLN A 58 1.63 5.70 -2.57
C GLN A 58 2.74 5.24 -3.53
N GLY A 59 2.36 4.76 -4.71
CA GLY A 59 3.28 4.49 -5.81
C GLY A 59 4.26 3.33 -5.57
N ALA A 60 3.93 2.40 -4.68
CA ALA A 60 4.81 1.30 -4.29
C ALA A 60 4.23 -0.10 -4.60
N GLY A 61 3.15 -0.14 -5.38
CA GLY A 61 2.50 -1.36 -5.84
C GLY A 61 3.19 -2.03 -7.03
N PRO A 62 2.56 -3.05 -7.64
CA PRO A 62 3.15 -3.85 -8.70
C PRO A 62 3.69 -3.06 -9.88
N GLN A 63 2.97 -2.05 -10.35
CA GLN A 63 3.39 -1.18 -11.45
C GLN A 63 4.16 0.05 -10.95
N GLY A 64 3.75 0.63 -9.83
CA GLY A 64 4.40 1.81 -9.25
C GLY A 64 5.83 1.55 -8.81
N ALA A 65 6.11 0.35 -8.32
CA ALA A 65 7.44 -0.13 -7.92
C ALA A 65 7.74 -1.48 -8.56
N PRO A 66 8.19 -1.50 -9.83
CA PRO A 66 8.48 -2.72 -10.57
C PRO A 66 9.37 -3.69 -9.80
N GLY A 67 8.91 -4.96 -9.69
CA GLY A 67 9.54 -5.99 -8.88
C GLY A 67 9.11 -5.97 -7.41
N MET A 68 8.23 -5.06 -7.00
CA MET A 68 7.68 -4.93 -5.65
C MET A 68 8.74 -5.03 -4.54
N PRO A 69 9.63 -4.04 -4.40
CA PRO A 69 10.57 -4.00 -3.27
C PRO A 69 9.80 -4.00 -1.94
N GLU A 70 10.43 -4.51 -0.89
CA GLU A 70 9.80 -4.63 0.44
C GLU A 70 9.70 -3.29 1.17
N TRP A 71 9.03 -2.32 0.56
CA TRP A 71 8.85 -0.97 1.11
C TRP A 71 7.65 -0.83 2.05
N GLY A 72 6.85 -1.87 2.21
CA GLY A 72 5.64 -1.83 3.05
C GLY A 72 5.90 -1.77 4.55
N GLN A 73 7.13 -2.07 5.00
CA GLN A 73 7.55 -1.81 6.39
C GLN A 73 7.92 -0.33 6.53
N LEU A 74 6.93 0.56 6.46
CA LEU A 74 7.15 2.00 6.60
C LEU A 74 7.76 2.31 7.98
N PRO A 75 8.79 3.18 8.07
CA PRO A 75 9.38 3.54 9.35
C PRO A 75 8.42 4.36 10.19
N ILE A 76 8.55 4.26 11.51
CA ILE A 76 7.96 5.18 12.46
C ILE A 76 8.89 6.41 12.55
N PRO A 77 8.37 7.66 12.48
CA PRO A 77 9.20 8.87 12.60
C PRO A 77 10.08 8.84 13.85
N LYS A 78 11.36 9.20 13.73
CA LYS A 78 12.31 9.17 14.86
C LYS A 78 11.84 9.98 16.06
N LYS A 79 11.17 11.12 15.81
CA LYS A 79 10.62 11.93 16.90
C LYS A 79 9.56 11.19 17.74
N LEU A 80 8.75 10.35 17.11
CA LEU A 80 7.76 9.52 17.80
C LEU A 80 8.41 8.30 18.47
N LEU A 81 9.42 7.68 17.82
CA LEU A 81 10.22 6.62 18.47
C LEU A 81 10.87 7.11 19.75
N ALA A 82 11.39 8.35 19.76
CA ALA A 82 12.00 8.97 20.95
C ALA A 82 10.97 9.21 22.08
N GLN A 83 9.68 9.38 21.74
CA GLN A 83 8.57 9.49 22.68
C GLN A 83 8.06 8.12 23.19
N GLY A 84 8.63 7.02 22.69
CA GLY A 84 8.24 5.66 23.09
C GLY A 84 7.19 5.01 22.21
N VAL A 85 6.75 5.64 21.11
CA VAL A 85 5.85 5.02 20.13
C VAL A 85 6.55 3.82 19.49
N ARG A 86 5.90 2.67 19.46
CA ARG A 86 6.47 1.42 18.92
C ARG A 86 5.68 0.85 17.75
N ASP A 87 4.44 1.28 17.56
CA ASP A 87 3.61 0.91 16.42
C ASP A 87 2.71 2.07 16.01
N MET A 88 2.30 2.09 14.75
CA MET A 88 1.37 3.05 14.14
C MET A 88 0.66 2.36 12.99
N VAL A 89 -0.52 2.84 12.62
CA VAL A 89 -1.18 2.38 11.39
C VAL A 89 -0.40 2.91 10.17
N ARG A 90 -0.01 1.99 9.30
CA ARG A 90 0.73 2.26 8.07
C ARG A 90 0.05 1.55 6.92
N ILE A 91 -0.19 2.25 5.83
CA ILE A 91 -0.97 1.76 4.70
C ILE A 91 -0.20 1.98 3.40
N SER A 92 -0.14 0.95 2.56
CA SER A 92 0.50 1.05 1.25
C SER A 92 -0.03 -0.01 0.28
N ASP A 93 0.17 0.23 -1.01
CA ASP A 93 0.06 -0.76 -2.08
C ASP A 93 1.33 -1.64 -2.21
N ALA A 94 2.38 -1.37 -1.41
CA ALA A 94 3.61 -2.15 -1.33
C ALA A 94 3.43 -3.52 -0.65
N ARG A 95 4.49 -4.35 -0.72
CA ARG A 95 4.66 -5.56 0.09
C ARG A 95 5.67 -5.34 1.22
N MET A 96 5.68 -6.23 2.20
CA MET A 96 6.75 -6.33 3.20
C MET A 96 7.10 -7.79 3.48
N SER A 97 8.26 -8.01 4.13
CA SER A 97 8.67 -9.33 4.59
C SER A 97 7.66 -9.93 5.58
N GLY A 98 7.44 -11.24 5.50
CA GLY A 98 6.61 -11.97 6.47
C GLY A 98 7.13 -11.92 7.91
N THR A 99 8.40 -11.58 8.12
CA THR A 99 9.03 -11.38 9.44
C THR A 99 8.82 -9.98 10.00
N SER A 100 8.37 -9.02 9.21
CA SER A 100 8.10 -7.65 9.64
C SER A 100 6.90 -7.58 10.59
N TYR A 101 6.83 -6.52 11.38
CA TYR A 101 5.82 -6.34 12.43
C TYR A 101 5.11 -4.99 12.31
N GLY A 102 4.02 -4.87 13.07
CA GLY A 102 3.25 -3.66 13.26
C GLY A 102 1.93 -3.65 12.50
N ALA A 103 1.15 -2.61 12.73
CA ALA A 103 -0.16 -2.36 12.11
C ALA A 103 0.01 -1.87 10.65
N CYS A 104 0.57 -2.76 9.80
CA CYS A 104 0.81 -2.49 8.39
C CYS A 104 -0.28 -3.11 7.52
N VAL A 105 -1.01 -2.27 6.80
CA VAL A 105 -1.93 -2.65 5.75
C VAL A 105 -1.20 -2.56 4.41
N LEU A 106 -1.18 -3.65 3.67
CA LEU A 106 -0.37 -3.86 2.49
C LEU A 106 -1.22 -4.30 1.30
N HIS A 107 -0.61 -4.28 0.12
CA HIS A 107 -1.26 -4.76 -1.10
C HIS A 107 -2.63 -4.12 -1.32
N VAL A 108 -2.76 -2.82 -1.00
CA VAL A 108 -4.00 -2.08 -1.29
C VAL A 108 -4.26 -2.15 -2.78
N ALA A 109 -5.40 -2.70 -3.16
CA ALA A 109 -5.77 -2.91 -4.55
C ALA A 109 -7.14 -2.28 -4.87
N PRO A 110 -7.25 -1.63 -6.05
CA PRO A 110 -6.20 -1.35 -7.04
C PRO A 110 -5.11 -0.42 -6.49
N GLU A 111 -3.86 -0.58 -6.97
CA GLU A 111 -2.75 0.26 -6.55
C GLU A 111 -2.90 1.73 -6.96
N SER A 112 -2.24 2.62 -6.25
CA SER A 112 -2.29 4.06 -6.50
C SER A 112 -1.72 4.47 -7.86
N HIS A 113 -0.70 3.77 -8.36
CA HIS A 113 -0.05 4.08 -9.64
C HIS A 113 -0.99 4.04 -10.85
N ILE A 114 -2.02 3.21 -10.80
CA ILE A 114 -3.04 3.09 -11.86
C ILE A 114 -4.34 3.84 -11.54
N GLY A 115 -4.35 4.70 -10.52
CA GLY A 115 -5.53 5.47 -10.09
C GLY A 115 -6.46 4.70 -9.16
N GLY A 116 -5.94 3.72 -8.42
CA GLY A 116 -6.66 3.13 -7.30
C GLY A 116 -6.94 4.18 -6.19
N PRO A 117 -7.92 3.94 -5.30
CA PRO A 117 -8.37 4.92 -4.32
C PRO A 117 -7.27 5.49 -3.42
N LEU A 118 -6.21 4.71 -3.17
CA LEU A 118 -5.05 5.17 -2.40
C LEU A 118 -4.38 6.41 -3.04
N ALA A 119 -4.46 6.58 -4.38
CA ALA A 119 -3.93 7.74 -5.09
C ALA A 119 -4.65 9.06 -4.73
N PHE A 120 -5.87 8.98 -4.19
CA PHE A 120 -6.70 10.14 -3.90
C PHE A 120 -6.61 10.58 -2.44
N VAL A 121 -5.91 9.83 -1.59
CA VAL A 121 -5.66 10.22 -0.20
C VAL A 121 -4.75 11.44 -0.16
N ARG A 122 -5.12 12.40 0.68
CA ARG A 122 -4.36 13.65 0.93
C ARG A 122 -4.03 13.79 2.40
N ASP A 123 -2.98 14.57 2.70
CA ASP A 123 -2.64 14.89 4.09
C ASP A 123 -3.86 15.44 4.86
N GLY A 124 -4.05 14.93 6.06
CA GLY A 124 -5.15 15.32 6.94
C GLY A 124 -6.48 14.61 6.71
N ASP A 125 -6.64 13.82 5.64
CA ASP A 125 -7.83 12.99 5.44
C ASP A 125 -7.96 11.97 6.58
N LEU A 126 -9.19 11.71 7.00
CA LEU A 126 -9.45 10.66 7.98
C LEU A 126 -9.55 9.28 7.32
N ILE A 127 -8.81 8.32 7.87
CA ILE A 127 -8.86 6.91 7.46
C ILE A 127 -9.35 6.06 8.62
N GLU A 128 -10.35 5.21 8.36
CA GLU A 128 -10.86 4.20 9.26
C GLU A 128 -10.25 2.84 8.94
N LEU A 129 -9.61 2.23 9.93
CA LEU A 129 -9.22 0.82 9.97
C LEU A 129 -10.07 0.09 10.99
N ASP A 130 -10.80 -0.94 10.56
CA ASP A 130 -11.53 -1.85 11.45
C ASP A 130 -11.21 -3.29 11.03
N VAL A 131 -10.22 -3.88 11.69
CA VAL A 131 -9.76 -5.24 11.37
C VAL A 131 -10.78 -6.30 11.73
N PRO A 132 -11.44 -6.29 12.90
CA PRO A 132 -12.54 -7.19 13.21
C PRO A 132 -13.69 -7.10 12.19
N GLY A 133 -14.07 -5.88 11.80
CA GLY A 133 -15.09 -5.62 10.78
C GLY A 133 -14.59 -5.80 9.35
N ARG A 134 -13.30 -6.07 9.15
CA ARG A 134 -12.63 -6.21 7.84
C ARG A 134 -12.81 -4.99 6.93
N ARG A 135 -12.79 -3.79 7.51
CA ARG A 135 -13.01 -2.53 6.78
C ARG A 135 -11.76 -1.68 6.72
N LEU A 136 -11.62 -1.00 5.59
CA LEU A 136 -10.61 0.04 5.35
C LEU A 136 -11.27 1.14 4.51
N ASN A 137 -11.52 2.29 5.12
CA ASN A 137 -12.25 3.37 4.49
C ASN A 137 -11.52 4.71 4.58
N LEU A 138 -11.62 5.47 3.52
CA LEU A 138 -11.31 6.89 3.47
C LEU A 138 -12.60 7.65 3.79
N LEU A 139 -12.58 8.46 4.85
CA LEU A 139 -13.76 9.20 5.34
C LEU A 139 -13.86 10.57 4.67
N VAL A 140 -14.02 10.56 3.37
CA VAL A 140 -14.19 11.74 2.50
C VAL A 140 -15.49 11.56 1.73
N SER A 141 -16.18 12.67 1.42
CA SER A 141 -17.44 12.58 0.67
C SER A 141 -17.23 12.02 -0.74
N GLU A 142 -18.26 11.38 -1.30
CA GLU A 142 -18.17 10.82 -2.65
C GLU A 142 -17.93 11.92 -3.69
N GLU A 143 -18.56 13.11 -3.53
CA GLU A 143 -18.32 14.23 -4.43
C GLU A 143 -16.87 14.69 -4.42
N GLU A 144 -16.22 14.70 -3.26
CA GLU A 144 -14.81 15.05 -3.15
C GLU A 144 -13.92 13.98 -3.78
N LEU A 145 -14.25 12.69 -3.60
CA LEU A 145 -13.54 11.60 -4.24
C LEU A 145 -13.65 11.67 -5.76
N GLU A 146 -14.84 11.91 -6.29
CA GLU A 146 -15.05 12.08 -7.73
C GLU A 146 -14.28 13.29 -8.29
N ARG A 147 -14.25 14.41 -7.55
CA ARG A 147 -13.44 15.57 -7.92
C ARG A 147 -11.95 15.22 -7.99
N ARG A 148 -11.42 14.52 -6.97
CA ARG A 148 -10.01 14.10 -6.92
C ARG A 148 -9.69 13.11 -8.05
N ARG A 149 -10.61 12.20 -8.35
CA ARG A 149 -10.50 11.26 -9.49
C ARG A 149 -10.43 11.98 -10.83
N ALA A 150 -11.25 13.00 -11.02
CA ALA A 150 -11.25 13.82 -12.24
C ALA A 150 -9.97 14.67 -12.40
N GLU A 151 -9.34 15.06 -11.30
CA GLU A 151 -8.07 15.81 -11.29
C GLU A 151 -6.85 14.91 -11.45
N TRP A 152 -7.00 13.61 -11.21
CA TRP A 152 -5.87 12.68 -11.23
C TRP A 152 -5.39 12.42 -12.66
N ALA A 153 -4.07 12.35 -12.81
CA ALA A 153 -3.43 11.95 -14.05
C ALA A 153 -2.40 10.84 -13.78
N PRO A 154 -2.28 9.86 -14.67
CA PRO A 154 -1.28 8.81 -14.52
C PRO A 154 0.13 9.41 -14.37
N PRO A 155 0.94 8.93 -13.43
CA PRO A 155 2.32 9.35 -13.30
C PRO A 155 3.11 8.97 -14.55
N LYS A 156 4.15 9.75 -14.85
CA LYS A 156 5.02 9.43 -15.98
C LYS A 156 5.71 8.08 -15.74
N PRO A 157 5.79 7.20 -16.77
CA PRO A 157 6.51 5.95 -16.68
C PRO A 157 7.95 6.17 -16.21
N ARG A 158 8.39 5.42 -15.20
CA ARG A 158 9.77 5.49 -14.67
C ARG A 158 10.77 4.80 -15.58
N PHE A 159 10.31 3.90 -16.44
CA PHE A 159 11.13 3.10 -17.35
C PHE A 159 10.52 3.09 -18.74
N ASP A 160 11.35 3.24 -19.77
CA ASP A 160 10.98 3.20 -21.18
C ASP A 160 11.42 1.91 -21.88
N ARG A 161 12.19 1.07 -21.19
CA ARG A 161 12.72 -0.21 -21.70
C ARG A 161 13.08 -1.20 -20.60
N GLY A 162 13.41 -2.43 -21.01
CA GLY A 162 13.92 -3.49 -20.12
C GLY A 162 12.85 -4.04 -19.16
N TYR A 163 13.30 -4.73 -18.12
CA TYR A 163 12.42 -5.36 -17.14
C TYR A 163 11.48 -4.35 -16.43
N GLY A 164 11.95 -3.15 -16.15
CA GLY A 164 11.10 -2.13 -15.53
C GLY A 164 9.87 -1.80 -16.38
N MET A 165 10.05 -1.64 -17.71
CA MET A 165 8.94 -1.42 -18.64
C MET A 165 8.03 -2.66 -18.78
N LEU A 166 8.61 -3.86 -18.70
CA LEU A 166 7.84 -5.11 -18.73
C LEU A 166 6.84 -5.16 -17.57
N TYR A 167 7.29 -4.86 -16.35
CA TYR A 167 6.40 -4.75 -15.18
C TYR A 167 5.33 -3.68 -15.38
N LEU A 168 5.72 -2.47 -15.78
CA LEU A 168 4.76 -1.36 -15.99
C LEU A 168 3.64 -1.71 -16.97
N LYS A 169 3.90 -2.55 -17.95
CA LYS A 169 2.92 -2.90 -19.00
C LYS A 169 2.10 -4.14 -18.72
N HIS A 170 2.69 -5.10 -18.03
CA HIS A 170 2.19 -6.48 -18.07
C HIS A 170 1.91 -7.07 -16.69
N VAL A 171 2.38 -6.46 -15.58
CA VAL A 171 2.12 -7.04 -14.26
C VAL A 171 0.67 -6.79 -13.84
N SER A 172 0.02 -7.84 -13.36
CA SER A 172 -1.32 -7.77 -12.78
C SER A 172 -1.28 -7.20 -11.35
N GLN A 173 -2.45 -6.86 -10.81
CA GLN A 173 -2.58 -6.32 -9.48
C GLN A 173 -2.35 -7.37 -8.39
N ALA A 174 -2.05 -6.92 -7.17
CA ALA A 174 -1.71 -7.79 -6.04
C ALA A 174 -2.83 -8.76 -5.64
N ASN A 175 -4.09 -8.34 -5.78
CA ASN A 175 -5.26 -9.18 -5.48
C ASN A 175 -5.44 -10.36 -6.44
N VAL A 176 -4.81 -10.32 -7.61
CA VAL A 176 -4.83 -11.40 -8.62
C VAL A 176 -3.45 -12.03 -8.86
N GLY A 177 -2.46 -11.75 -7.99
CA GLY A 177 -1.23 -12.52 -7.90
C GLY A 177 0.04 -11.86 -8.41
N CYS A 178 0.00 -10.63 -8.96
CA CYS A 178 1.18 -9.93 -9.52
C CYS A 178 1.88 -10.73 -10.65
N ASP A 179 1.11 -11.49 -11.42
CA ASP A 179 1.64 -12.26 -12.54
C ASP A 179 1.68 -11.41 -13.82
N PHE A 180 2.38 -11.87 -14.84
CA PHE A 180 2.37 -11.23 -16.14
C PHE A 180 1.19 -11.71 -17.00
N ASP A 181 0.48 -10.79 -17.62
CA ASP A 181 -0.72 -11.05 -18.43
C ASP A 181 -0.48 -11.99 -19.62
N PHE A 182 0.74 -12.04 -20.13
CA PHE A 182 1.12 -12.91 -21.26
C PHE A 182 1.55 -14.33 -20.83
N LEU A 183 1.68 -14.63 -19.54
CA LEU A 183 2.02 -15.98 -19.07
C LEU A 183 0.84 -16.95 -19.13
N GLY A 184 -0.33 -16.45 -19.43
CA GLY A 184 -1.52 -17.23 -19.76
C GLY A 184 -2.11 -17.98 -18.57
N THR A 185 -3.43 -18.03 -18.52
CA THR A 185 -4.20 -18.79 -17.52
C THR A 185 -4.40 -20.26 -17.91
N GLU A 186 -3.96 -20.67 -19.08
CA GLU A 186 -3.98 -22.07 -19.49
C GLU A 186 -2.73 -22.80 -18.99
N VAL A 187 -2.56 -22.84 -17.68
CA VAL A 187 -1.78 -23.92 -17.08
C VAL A 187 -2.60 -25.18 -17.38
N GLN A 188 -2.21 -25.94 -18.38
CA GLN A 188 -2.60 -27.33 -18.48
C GLN A 188 -2.09 -28.02 -17.20
N THR A 189 -2.96 -28.07 -16.19
CA THR A 189 -2.71 -28.82 -14.97
C THR A 189 -2.49 -30.27 -15.38
N GLY A 190 -1.26 -30.70 -15.49
CA GLY A 190 -0.88 -32.07 -15.81
C GLY A 190 0.41 -32.27 -16.60
N ALA A 191 1.04 -31.20 -17.12
CA ALA A 191 2.20 -31.37 -18.02
C ALA A 191 3.57 -31.18 -17.37
N LEU A 192 3.67 -30.56 -16.21
CA LEU A 192 4.95 -30.40 -15.48
C LEU A 192 4.73 -30.75 -14.02
N GLY A 193 5.15 -31.95 -13.64
CA GLY A 193 5.40 -32.25 -12.23
C GLY A 193 6.45 -31.30 -11.68
N ASP A 194 6.37 -31.01 -10.37
CA ASP A 194 7.43 -30.25 -9.70
C ASP A 194 8.79 -30.93 -10.02
N PRO A 195 9.83 -30.15 -10.37
CA PRO A 195 11.15 -30.72 -10.58
C PRO A 195 11.61 -31.38 -9.27
N GLU A 196 11.90 -32.66 -9.32
CA GLU A 196 12.52 -33.36 -8.18
C GLU A 196 13.87 -32.70 -7.90
N ILE A 197 13.95 -32.03 -6.74
CA ILE A 197 15.21 -31.49 -6.22
C ILE A 197 15.96 -32.66 -5.56
N HIS A 198 17.00 -33.14 -6.20
CA HIS A 198 17.92 -34.13 -5.67
C HIS A 198 19.06 -33.45 -4.91
#